data_d6aeca2d9800c0d91e512ec87371dafa
#
_entry.id   d6aeca2d9800c0d91e512ec87371dafa
#
_cell.length_a   1.000
_cell.length_b   1.000
_cell.length_c   1.000
_cell.angle_alpha   90.00
_cell.angle_beta   90.00
_cell.angle_gamma   90.00
#
_symmetry.space_group_name_H-M   'P 1'
#
loop_
_entity.id
_entity.type
_entity.pdbx_description
1 polymer ?
#
loop_
_entity_poly.entity_id
_entity_poly.type
_entity_poly.pdbx_seq_one_letter_code
_entity_poly.pdbx_strand_id
1 'polypeptide(L)'
;MDMSIGMKTPSGAVCTLSLSFNNDGPFGTFFRYICDNGTYVARYDDLYDGRENQINLLDVAISNNGIELIDREFISAIKERRTPNGSVHDTLNAMRTLDQIEKSFR
;
A
#
# COMPACT_ATOMS: atom_id res chain seq x y z
N MET A 1 -11.70 15.13 9.20
CA MET A 1 -12.38 13.82 9.10
C MET A 1 -11.41 12.79 9.65
N ASP A 2 -11.87 11.99 10.59
CA ASP A 2 -11.10 10.92 11.22
C ASP A 2 -11.86 9.62 11.00
N MET A 3 -11.14 8.56 10.71
CA MET A 3 -11.74 7.28 10.34
C MET A 3 -10.86 6.13 10.82
N SER A 4 -11.50 5.08 11.35
CA SER A 4 -10.83 3.80 11.61
C SER A 4 -11.65 2.68 11.00
N ILE A 5 -10.99 1.84 10.21
CA ILE A 5 -11.61 0.75 9.44
C ILE A 5 -10.93 -0.55 9.82
N GLY A 6 -11.71 -1.50 10.36
CA GLY A 6 -11.27 -2.87 10.55
C GLY A 6 -11.69 -3.74 9.38
N MET A 7 -10.77 -4.51 8.83
CA MET A 7 -11.02 -5.43 7.72
C MET A 7 -10.49 -6.82 8.05
N LYS A 8 -11.16 -7.86 7.55
CA LYS A 8 -10.71 -9.25 7.65
C LYS A 8 -10.84 -9.92 6.29
N THR A 9 -9.77 -10.57 5.87
CA THR A 9 -9.80 -11.36 4.62
C THR A 9 -10.39 -12.76 4.85
N PRO A 10 -10.86 -13.44 3.81
CA PRO A 10 -11.28 -14.83 3.91
C PRO A 10 -10.16 -15.78 4.40
N SER A 11 -8.89 -15.44 4.13
CA SER A 11 -7.73 -16.20 4.63
C SER A 11 -7.44 -16.00 6.12
N GLY A 12 -8.16 -15.08 6.79
CA GLY A 12 -8.01 -14.80 8.20
C GLY A 12 -7.11 -13.62 8.56
N ALA A 13 -6.43 -13.02 7.59
CA ALA A 13 -5.62 -11.82 7.84
C ALA A 13 -6.52 -10.65 8.30
N VAL A 14 -6.05 -9.90 9.28
CA VAL A 14 -6.74 -8.74 9.84
C VAL A 14 -5.94 -7.48 9.52
N CYS A 15 -6.63 -6.45 9.07
CA CYS A 15 -6.05 -5.13 8.80
C CYS A 15 -6.84 -4.06 9.56
N THR A 16 -6.13 -3.13 10.17
CA THR A 16 -6.72 -1.91 10.71
C THR A 16 -6.12 -0.72 9.99
N LEU A 17 -6.96 0.10 9.39
CA LEU A 17 -6.60 1.35 8.74
C LEU A 17 -7.14 2.51 9.58
N SER A 18 -6.26 3.36 10.08
CA SER A 18 -6.63 4.58 10.79
C SER A 18 -6.15 5.78 9.99
N LEU A 19 -7.07 6.69 9.67
CA LEU A 19 -6.84 7.89 8.89
C LEU A 19 -7.29 9.10 9.69
N SER A 20 -6.49 10.16 9.68
CA SER A 20 -6.88 11.48 10.16
C SER A 20 -6.46 12.54 9.15
N PHE A 21 -7.38 13.44 8.83
CA PHE A 21 -7.13 14.63 8.02
C PHE A 21 -7.03 15.90 8.90
N ASN A 22 -7.14 15.76 10.23
CA ASN A 22 -7.03 16.82 11.21
C ASN A 22 -5.63 16.82 11.87
N ASN A 23 -4.59 16.67 11.04
CA ASN A 23 -3.22 16.63 11.53
C ASN A 23 -2.61 18.03 11.59
N ASP A 24 -2.02 18.38 12.73
CA ASP A 24 -1.22 19.59 12.90
C ASP A 24 0.27 19.15 12.92
N GLY A 25 0.95 19.37 11.81
CA GLY A 25 2.35 18.99 11.64
C GLY A 25 2.61 18.22 10.33
N PRO A 26 3.80 17.66 10.16
CA PRO A 26 4.13 16.90 8.97
C PRO A 26 3.25 15.65 8.84
N PHE A 27 2.79 15.39 7.63
CA PHE A 27 2.07 14.15 7.34
C PHE A 27 2.97 12.96 7.65
N GLY A 28 2.43 12.01 8.42
CA GLY A 28 3.10 10.75 8.72
C GLY A 28 2.28 9.58 8.19
N THR A 29 2.86 8.78 7.33
CA THR A 29 2.29 7.51 6.96
C THR A 29 3.24 6.40 7.33
N PHE A 30 2.72 5.36 7.98
CA PHE A 30 3.46 4.14 8.17
C PHE A 30 2.54 2.93 8.03
N PHE A 31 3.09 1.86 7.52
CA PHE A 31 2.41 0.57 7.43
C PHE A 31 3.19 -0.45 8.25
N ARG A 32 2.51 -1.15 9.14
CA ARG A 32 3.11 -2.27 9.87
C ARG A 32 2.51 -3.58 9.35
N TYR A 33 3.37 -4.46 8.90
CA TYR A 33 3.03 -5.80 8.44
C TYR A 33 3.52 -6.80 9.47
N ILE A 34 2.60 -7.59 10.02
CA ILE A 34 2.91 -8.70 10.95
C ILE A 34 2.63 -9.98 10.18
N CYS A 35 3.68 -10.68 9.81
CA CYS A 35 3.64 -11.87 8.97
C CYS A 35 4.26 -13.07 9.70
N ASP A 36 4.02 -14.27 9.21
CA ASP A 36 4.59 -15.50 9.78
C ASP A 36 6.13 -15.52 9.73
N ASN A 37 6.73 -14.84 8.76
CA ASN A 37 8.18 -14.74 8.58
C ASN A 37 8.82 -13.52 9.22
N GLY A 38 8.06 -12.66 9.90
CA GLY A 38 8.60 -11.49 10.57
C GLY A 38 7.65 -10.30 10.59
N THR A 39 8.09 -9.23 11.23
CA THR A 39 7.40 -7.94 11.26
C THR A 39 8.19 -6.93 10.46
N TYR A 40 7.49 -6.13 9.66
CA TYR A 40 8.07 -5.10 8.82
C TYR A 40 7.33 -3.78 9.03
N VAL A 41 8.06 -2.67 9.01
CA VAL A 41 7.49 -1.34 9.13
C VAL A 41 7.97 -0.49 7.94
N ALA A 42 7.06 -0.10 7.06
CA ALA A 42 7.34 0.85 5.99
C ALA A 42 6.98 2.27 6.44
N ARG A 43 7.93 3.20 6.34
CA ARG A 43 7.76 4.63 6.61
C ARG A 43 8.27 5.41 5.41
N TYR A 44 7.36 5.95 4.59
CA TYR A 44 7.72 6.59 3.31
C TYR A 44 8.61 5.65 2.46
N ASP A 45 9.85 6.06 2.21
CA ASP A 45 10.81 5.32 1.38
C ASP A 45 11.69 4.35 2.18
N ASP A 46 11.51 4.29 3.50
CA ASP A 46 12.30 3.45 4.40
C ASP A 46 11.53 2.19 4.82
N LEU A 47 12.26 1.09 4.91
CA LEU A 47 11.75 -0.18 5.43
C LEU A 47 12.57 -0.61 6.63
N TYR A 48 11.89 -1.04 7.69
CA TYR A 48 12.48 -1.51 8.93
C TYR A 48 11.98 -2.92 9.26
N ASP A 49 12.81 -3.70 9.94
CA ASP A 49 12.37 -4.96 10.57
C ASP A 49 11.60 -4.70 11.88
N GLY A 50 11.09 -5.75 12.52
CA GLY A 50 10.36 -5.65 13.78
C GLY A 50 11.20 -5.22 14.99
N ARG A 51 12.52 -5.10 14.83
CA ARG A 51 13.48 -4.62 15.84
C ARG A 51 13.99 -3.21 15.55
N GLU A 52 13.35 -2.53 14.58
CA GLU A 52 13.69 -1.18 14.12
C GLU A 52 15.05 -1.09 13.41
N ASN A 53 15.61 -2.21 12.92
CA ASN A 53 16.77 -2.16 12.05
C ASN A 53 16.31 -1.81 10.63
N GLN A 54 16.97 -0.81 10.03
CA GLN A 54 16.68 -0.43 8.65
C GLN A 54 17.13 -1.53 7.69
N ILE A 55 16.23 -1.91 6.78
CA ILE A 55 16.51 -2.88 5.73
C ILE A 55 17.08 -2.12 4.54
N ASN A 56 18.23 -2.59 4.05
CA ASN A 56 18.87 -1.98 2.88
C ASN A 56 18.04 -2.26 1.62
N LEU A 57 17.68 -1.19 0.91
CA LEU A 57 16.89 -1.23 -0.31
C LEU A 57 17.72 -0.86 -1.56
N LEU A 58 19.05 -0.89 -1.48
CA LEU A 58 19.92 -0.49 -2.60
C LEU A 58 19.68 -1.30 -3.89
N ASP A 59 19.24 -2.54 -3.77
CA ASP A 59 18.92 -3.41 -4.91
C ASP A 59 17.46 -3.25 -5.39
N VAL A 60 16.68 -2.41 -4.75
CA VAL A 60 15.30 -2.13 -5.14
C VAL A 60 15.28 -0.85 -5.96
N ALA A 61 14.67 -0.87 -7.13
CA ALA A 61 14.46 0.33 -7.92
C ALA A 61 13.50 1.26 -7.15
N ILE A 62 14.07 2.15 -6.36
CA ILE A 62 13.34 3.20 -5.68
C ILE A 62 13.27 4.39 -6.64
N SER A 63 12.07 4.84 -6.95
CA SER A 63 11.88 6.10 -7.64
C SER A 63 11.22 7.08 -6.67
N ASN A 64 11.84 8.23 -6.48
CA ASN A 64 11.22 9.36 -5.79
C ASN A 64 9.98 9.89 -6.55
N ASN A 65 9.76 9.38 -7.74
CA ASN A 65 8.63 9.70 -8.59
C ASN A 65 7.89 8.43 -9.02
N GLY A 66 6.87 8.05 -8.26
CA GLY A 66 6.02 6.90 -8.59
C GLY A 66 5.36 7.00 -9.97
N ILE A 67 5.18 8.20 -10.51
CA ILE A 67 4.65 8.42 -11.85
C ILE A 67 5.61 7.87 -12.91
N GLU A 68 6.91 8.11 -12.77
CA GLU A 68 7.91 7.57 -13.68
C GLU A 68 7.90 6.03 -13.71
N LEU A 69 7.73 5.38 -12.56
CA LEU A 69 7.65 3.92 -12.48
C LEU A 69 6.39 3.39 -13.18
N ILE A 70 5.26 4.05 -13.01
CA ILE A 70 4.00 3.70 -13.67
C ILE A 70 4.14 3.83 -15.18
N ASP A 71 4.73 4.92 -15.66
CA ASP A 71 4.93 5.16 -17.10
C ASP A 71 5.88 4.12 -17.70
N ARG A 72 6.99 3.82 -17.02
CA ARG A 72 7.93 2.78 -17.47
C ARG A 72 7.28 1.41 -17.53
N GLU A 73 6.50 1.03 -16.51
CA GLU A 73 5.78 -0.23 -16.48
C GLU A 73 4.77 -0.31 -17.63
N PHE A 74 4.01 0.77 -17.86
CA PHE A 74 3.04 0.81 -18.96
C PHE A 74 3.69 0.64 -20.34
N ILE A 75 4.78 1.35 -20.60
CA ILE A 75 5.53 1.23 -21.85
C ILE A 75 6.14 -0.16 -22.01
N SER A 76 6.69 -0.75 -20.94
CA SER A 76 7.24 -2.10 -20.98
C SER A 76 6.14 -3.14 -21.26
N ALA A 77 4.99 -3.01 -20.63
CA ALA A 77 3.85 -3.89 -20.85
C ALA A 77 3.37 -3.88 -22.31
N ILE A 78 3.33 -2.70 -22.96
CA ILE A 78 3.00 -2.58 -24.37
C ILE A 78 4.04 -3.30 -25.24
N LYS A 79 5.34 -3.07 -25.00
CA LYS A 79 6.42 -3.69 -25.77
C LYS A 79 6.43 -5.21 -25.63
N GLU A 80 6.16 -5.70 -24.43
CA GLU A 80 6.17 -7.12 -24.10
C GLU A 80 4.82 -7.81 -24.36
N ARG A 81 3.80 -7.06 -24.78
CA ARG A 81 2.42 -7.53 -25.03
C ARG A 81 1.82 -8.27 -23.83
N ARG A 82 2.04 -7.75 -22.64
CA ARG A 82 1.47 -8.27 -21.40
C ARG A 82 0.56 -7.25 -20.71
N THR A 83 -0.22 -7.70 -19.75
CA THR A 83 -0.98 -6.81 -18.87
C THR A 83 -0.01 -6.04 -17.97
N PRO A 84 -0.15 -4.72 -17.83
CA PRO A 84 0.67 -3.94 -16.88
C PRO A 84 0.29 -4.28 -15.45
N ASN A 85 1.26 -4.17 -14.54
CA ASN A 85 1.01 -4.20 -13.10
C ASN A 85 0.11 -3.00 -12.72
N GLY A 86 -0.83 -3.22 -11.80
CA GLY A 86 -1.79 -2.18 -11.43
C GLY A 86 -2.87 -1.93 -12.48
N SER A 87 -3.15 -2.92 -13.32
CA SER A 87 -4.25 -2.87 -14.28
C SER A 87 -5.61 -2.68 -13.61
N VAL A 88 -6.63 -2.32 -14.40
CA VAL A 88 -8.02 -2.22 -13.88
C VAL A 88 -8.47 -3.53 -13.22
N HIS A 89 -8.03 -4.68 -13.71
CA HIS A 89 -8.36 -5.97 -13.11
C HIS A 89 -7.74 -6.13 -11.73
N ASP A 90 -6.50 -5.68 -11.54
CA ASP A 90 -5.80 -5.77 -10.26
C ASP A 90 -6.43 -4.85 -9.20
N THR A 91 -6.87 -3.67 -9.62
CA THR A 91 -7.44 -2.65 -8.72
C THR A 91 -8.93 -2.85 -8.44
N LEU A 92 -9.63 -3.68 -9.22
CA LEU A 92 -11.10 -3.83 -9.13
C LEU A 92 -11.55 -4.30 -7.73
N ASN A 93 -10.80 -5.19 -7.10
CA ASN A 93 -11.15 -5.67 -5.76
C ASN A 93 -10.99 -4.57 -4.69
N ALA A 94 -9.98 -3.71 -4.82
CA ALA A 94 -9.83 -2.55 -3.94
C ALA A 94 -11.01 -1.58 -4.11
N MET A 95 -11.44 -1.32 -5.35
CA MET A 95 -12.60 -0.47 -5.63
C MET A 95 -13.90 -1.04 -5.07
N ARG A 96 -14.10 -2.36 -5.16
CA ARG A 96 -15.24 -3.03 -4.54
C ARG A 96 -15.24 -2.90 -3.01
N THR A 97 -14.06 -3.02 -2.39
CA THR A 97 -13.92 -2.82 -0.94
C THR A 97 -14.26 -1.39 -0.54
N LEU A 98 -13.80 -0.39 -1.31
CA LEU A 98 -14.15 1.02 -1.07
C LEU A 98 -15.66 1.27 -1.21
N ASP A 99 -16.31 0.70 -2.21
CA ASP A 99 -17.77 0.78 -2.37
C ASP A 99 -18.52 0.16 -1.17
N GLN A 100 -18.04 -0.97 -0.64
CA GLN A 100 -18.62 -1.59 0.55
C GLN A 100 -18.44 -0.70 1.80
N ILE A 101 -17.26 -0.09 1.96
CA ILE A 101 -17.00 0.86 3.04
C ILE A 101 -17.93 2.05 2.92
N GLU A 102 -18.05 2.66 1.74
CA GLU A 102 -18.96 3.79 1.52
C GLU A 102 -20.41 3.44 1.88
N LYS A 103 -20.88 2.28 1.46
CA LYS A 103 -22.24 1.79 1.78
C LYS A 103 -22.48 1.58 3.27
N SER A 104 -21.45 1.27 4.04
CA SER A 104 -21.55 1.06 5.49
C SER A 104 -21.77 2.38 6.28
N PHE A 105 -21.54 3.52 5.67
CA PHE A 105 -21.77 4.85 6.28
C PHE A 105 -23.15 5.43 5.97
N ARG A 106 -23.92 4.78 5.13
CA ARG A 106 -25.29 5.17 4.77
C ARG A 106 -26.32 4.39 5.58
#